data_4def88de1afe7bd57583b11d119a5d77
#
_entry.id   4def88de1afe7bd57583b11d119a5d77
#
_cell.length_a   1.000
_cell.length_b   1.000
_cell.length_c   1.000
_cell.angle_alpha   90.00
_cell.angle_beta   90.00
_cell.angle_gamma   90.00
#
_symmetry.space_group_name_H-M   'P 1'
#
loop_
_entity.id
_entity.type
_entity.pdbx_description
1 polymer ?
#
loop_
_entity_poly.entity_id
_entity_poly.type
_entity_poly.pdbx_seq_one_letter_code
_entity_poly.pdbx_strand_id
1 'polypeptide(L)'
;RIPCGQRGKLSLARRRKRGRSVNGIFLLDKPLGLSSNHALQRVRRLFDANKAGHTGALDPLATGVLPICLGEATKFSQFLLDSDKGYRSTFSLGVRTESGDCDGEEVSRVDASGISLEQINKAVETFRGEIQQIPSMYSALKHNGQPLYKLARQGIEVERPARAITVYDYQILDFRPCVVAELDVEVRCSKGTYIRCLA
;
A
#
# COMPACT_ATOMS: atom_id res chain seq x y z
N ARG A 1 -63.78 -18.28 -12.47
CA ARG A 1 -62.38 -18.69 -12.25
C ARG A 1 -61.51 -17.93 -13.23
N ILE A 2 -60.71 -16.98 -12.78
CA ILE A 2 -59.79 -16.16 -13.57
C ILE A 2 -58.40 -16.83 -13.42
N PRO A 3 -57.64 -17.07 -14.52
CA PRO A 3 -56.32 -17.69 -14.42
C PRO A 3 -55.29 -16.69 -13.92
N CYS A 4 -54.46 -17.18 -12.99
CA CYS A 4 -53.35 -16.46 -12.37
C CYS A 4 -52.28 -16.06 -13.42
N GLY A 5 -52.03 -14.76 -13.55
CA GLY A 5 -51.08 -14.20 -14.49
C GLY A 5 -49.62 -14.56 -14.13
N GLN A 6 -48.88 -15.02 -15.08
CA GLN A 6 -47.42 -15.20 -15.05
C GLN A 6 -46.73 -13.86 -14.77
N ARG A 7 -46.11 -13.73 -13.63
CA ARG A 7 -45.18 -12.62 -13.34
C ARG A 7 -43.91 -12.85 -14.16
N GLY A 8 -43.78 -12.15 -15.28
CA GLY A 8 -42.54 -12.09 -16.03
C GLY A 8 -41.41 -11.59 -15.18
N LYS A 9 -40.35 -12.36 -15.05
CA LYS A 9 -39.07 -11.91 -14.42
C LYS A 9 -38.51 -10.79 -15.27
N LEU A 10 -38.62 -9.54 -14.83
CA LEU A 10 -37.89 -8.41 -15.39
C LEU A 10 -36.39 -8.72 -15.22
N SER A 11 -35.75 -9.11 -16.32
CA SER A 11 -34.29 -9.18 -16.35
C SER A 11 -33.75 -7.75 -16.23
N LEU A 12 -33.14 -7.45 -15.08
CA LEU A 12 -32.39 -6.21 -14.90
C LEU A 12 -31.28 -6.16 -15.97
N ALA A 13 -31.49 -5.35 -17.01
CA ALA A 13 -30.52 -5.13 -18.06
C ALA A 13 -29.19 -4.71 -17.41
N ARG A 14 -28.13 -5.53 -17.55
CA ARG A 14 -26.80 -5.23 -17.07
C ARG A 14 -26.37 -3.88 -17.64
N ARG A 15 -26.18 -2.88 -16.77
CA ARG A 15 -25.75 -1.53 -17.15
C ARG A 15 -24.49 -1.65 -18.03
N ARG A 16 -24.60 -1.24 -19.30
CA ARG A 16 -23.51 -1.29 -20.29
C ARG A 16 -22.31 -0.54 -19.72
N LYS A 17 -21.18 -1.22 -19.53
CA LYS A 17 -19.94 -0.59 -19.05
C LYS A 17 -19.49 0.43 -20.10
N ARG A 18 -19.33 1.69 -19.71
CA ARG A 18 -18.74 2.72 -20.58
C ARG A 18 -17.26 2.40 -20.80
N GLY A 19 -16.77 2.61 -22.04
CA GLY A 19 -15.38 2.42 -22.43
C GLY A 19 -15.14 1.18 -23.27
N ARG A 20 -13.91 1.09 -23.80
CA ARG A 20 -13.46 0.05 -24.72
C ARG A 20 -13.10 -1.24 -23.97
N SER A 21 -13.22 -2.38 -24.64
CA SER A 21 -12.68 -3.65 -24.17
C SER A 21 -11.18 -3.73 -24.49
N VAL A 22 -10.37 -3.13 -23.61
CA VAL A 22 -8.92 -3.17 -23.68
C VAL A 22 -8.42 -4.20 -22.69
N ASN A 23 -7.55 -5.13 -23.11
CA ASN A 23 -6.98 -6.17 -22.28
C ASN A 23 -5.46 -6.05 -22.24
N GLY A 24 -4.86 -6.20 -21.07
CA GLY A 24 -3.43 -6.19 -20.90
C GLY A 24 -3.01 -5.71 -19.51
N ILE A 25 -1.71 -5.70 -19.29
CA ILE A 25 -1.07 -5.17 -18.08
C ILE A 25 -0.24 -3.96 -18.50
N PHE A 26 -0.50 -2.82 -17.85
CA PHE A 26 0.26 -1.59 -18.01
C PHE A 26 1.14 -1.39 -16.78
N LEU A 27 2.45 -1.29 -16.97
CA LEU A 27 3.40 -0.99 -15.91
C LEU A 27 3.53 0.54 -15.81
N LEU A 28 2.97 1.09 -14.76
CA LEU A 28 3.04 2.51 -14.47
C LEU A 28 4.18 2.78 -13.49
N ASP A 29 5.10 3.68 -13.84
CA ASP A 29 5.91 4.34 -12.83
C ASP A 29 5.04 5.41 -12.16
N LYS A 30 4.56 5.10 -10.94
CA LYS A 30 3.64 5.99 -10.23
C LYS A 30 4.40 7.23 -9.77
N PRO A 31 4.01 8.43 -10.21
CA PRO A 31 4.65 9.65 -9.75
C PRO A 31 4.32 9.97 -8.30
N LEU A 32 5.15 10.79 -7.69
CA LEU A 32 4.94 11.37 -6.36
C LEU A 32 3.61 12.14 -6.29
N GLY A 33 2.98 12.16 -5.13
CA GLY A 33 1.78 12.94 -4.81
C GLY A 33 0.45 12.33 -5.30
N LEU A 34 0.47 11.22 -6.06
CA LEU A 34 -0.75 10.56 -6.49
C LEU A 34 -1.03 9.30 -5.67
N SER A 35 -2.26 9.13 -5.23
CA SER A 35 -2.69 7.84 -4.71
C SER A 35 -2.77 6.79 -5.84
N SER A 36 -2.57 5.52 -5.51
CA SER A 36 -2.68 4.42 -6.48
C SER A 36 -4.00 4.40 -7.22
N ASN A 37 -5.13 4.75 -6.57
CA ASN A 37 -6.42 4.83 -7.23
C ASN A 37 -6.52 6.01 -8.20
N HIS A 38 -5.96 7.18 -7.89
CA HIS A 38 -5.91 8.30 -8.82
C HIS A 38 -5.06 7.96 -10.05
N ALA A 39 -3.92 7.32 -9.86
CA ALA A 39 -3.06 6.83 -10.94
C ALA A 39 -3.80 5.82 -11.83
N LEU A 40 -4.48 4.84 -11.23
CA LEU A 40 -5.35 3.90 -11.93
C LEU A 40 -6.41 4.60 -12.78
N GLN A 41 -7.12 5.59 -12.23
CA GLN A 41 -8.18 6.28 -12.97
C GLN A 41 -7.63 7.11 -14.14
N ARG A 42 -6.39 7.64 -14.04
CA ARG A 42 -5.72 8.31 -15.16
C ARG A 42 -5.41 7.33 -16.29
N VAL A 43 -4.80 6.18 -15.98
CA VAL A 43 -4.51 5.12 -16.95
C VAL A 43 -5.79 4.59 -17.58
N ARG A 44 -6.82 4.31 -16.77
CA ARG A 44 -8.12 3.85 -17.27
C ARG A 44 -8.74 4.83 -18.28
N ARG A 45 -8.65 6.14 -18.03
CA ARG A 45 -9.15 7.17 -18.95
C ARG A 45 -8.30 7.27 -20.21
N LEU A 46 -6.97 7.19 -20.08
CA LEU A 46 -6.05 7.21 -21.22
C LEU A 46 -6.37 6.13 -22.26
N PHE A 47 -6.67 4.91 -21.78
CA PHE A 47 -7.03 3.80 -22.65
C PHE A 47 -8.55 3.70 -22.96
N ASP A 48 -9.37 4.59 -22.41
CA ASP A 48 -10.84 4.47 -22.40
C ASP A 48 -11.29 3.05 -21.99
N ALA A 49 -10.62 2.46 -21.00
CA ALA A 49 -10.85 1.09 -20.61
C ALA A 49 -12.13 0.94 -19.77
N ASN A 50 -12.98 -0.03 -20.13
CA ASN A 50 -14.22 -0.33 -19.41
C ASN A 50 -13.99 -0.94 -18.04
N LYS A 51 -12.83 -1.60 -17.83
CA LYS A 51 -12.43 -2.25 -16.58
C LYS A 51 -10.94 -2.10 -16.34
N ALA A 52 -10.57 -1.74 -15.12
CA ALA A 52 -9.18 -1.64 -14.70
C ALA A 52 -9.05 -1.94 -13.19
N GLY A 53 -7.88 -2.40 -12.77
CA GLY A 53 -7.51 -2.64 -11.37
C GLY A 53 -6.01 -2.56 -11.21
N HIS A 54 -5.53 -2.10 -10.04
CA HIS A 54 -4.10 -2.14 -9.68
C HIS A 54 -3.78 -3.35 -8.80
N THR A 55 -2.52 -3.76 -8.77
CA THR A 55 -2.05 -4.98 -8.09
C THR A 55 -1.20 -4.67 -6.85
N GLY A 56 -1.63 -3.73 -6.08
CA GLY A 56 -0.98 -3.24 -4.86
C GLY A 56 -1.32 -1.79 -4.65
N ALA A 57 -1.00 -1.25 -3.49
CA ALA A 57 -1.17 0.15 -3.18
C ALA A 57 0.17 0.74 -2.77
N LEU A 58 0.56 1.81 -3.43
CA LEU A 58 1.63 2.70 -3.02
C LEU A 58 1.01 3.94 -2.38
N ASP A 59 1.58 4.38 -1.28
CA ASP A 59 1.19 5.62 -0.63
C ASP A 59 1.43 6.83 -1.55
N PRO A 60 0.80 7.99 -1.34
CA PRO A 60 0.99 9.16 -2.20
C PRO A 60 2.46 9.58 -2.33
N LEU A 61 3.23 9.48 -1.25
CA LEU A 61 4.66 9.80 -1.22
C LEU A 61 5.56 8.75 -1.88
N ALA A 62 5.08 7.52 -2.03
CA ALA A 62 5.85 6.48 -2.69
C ALA A 62 5.75 6.63 -4.21
N THR A 63 6.88 6.44 -4.91
CA THR A 63 6.99 6.33 -6.37
C THR A 63 7.29 4.89 -6.77
N GLY A 64 7.30 4.59 -8.07
CA GLY A 64 7.75 3.32 -8.62
C GLY A 64 6.65 2.47 -9.25
N VAL A 65 6.98 1.22 -9.52
CA VAL A 65 6.18 0.34 -10.38
C VAL A 65 4.84 -0.01 -9.74
N LEU A 66 3.77 0.41 -10.41
CA LEU A 66 2.39 0.06 -10.10
C LEU A 66 1.78 -0.66 -11.31
N PRO A 67 1.69 -2.00 -11.31
CA PRO A 67 1.04 -2.72 -12.39
C PRO A 67 -0.46 -2.47 -12.40
N ILE A 68 -1.00 -2.10 -13.55
CA ILE A 68 -2.43 -1.85 -13.78
C ILE A 68 -2.95 -2.86 -14.78
N CYS A 69 -3.86 -3.70 -14.34
CA CYS A 69 -4.55 -4.68 -15.16
C CYS A 69 -5.77 -4.03 -15.82
N LEU A 70 -5.90 -4.21 -17.14
CA LEU A 70 -7.01 -3.71 -17.95
C LEU A 70 -7.85 -4.89 -18.45
N GLY A 71 -9.18 -4.74 -18.46
CA GLY A 71 -10.12 -5.70 -19.00
C GLY A 71 -9.99 -7.10 -18.38
N GLU A 72 -9.78 -8.14 -19.21
CA GLU A 72 -9.67 -9.53 -18.75
C GLU A 72 -8.42 -9.77 -17.88
N ALA A 73 -7.34 -9.00 -18.05
CA ALA A 73 -6.15 -9.11 -17.21
C ALA A 73 -6.45 -8.86 -15.72
N THR A 74 -7.53 -8.17 -15.37
CA THR A 74 -7.95 -8.00 -13.96
C THR A 74 -8.27 -9.33 -13.26
N LYS A 75 -8.51 -10.41 -13.99
CA LYS A 75 -8.71 -11.76 -13.41
C LYS A 75 -7.41 -12.34 -12.84
N PHE A 76 -6.26 -11.86 -13.34
CA PHE A 76 -4.93 -12.30 -12.92
C PHE A 76 -4.30 -11.38 -11.88
N SER A 77 -4.99 -10.31 -11.48
CA SER A 77 -4.45 -9.33 -10.52
C SER A 77 -4.04 -9.96 -9.19
N GLN A 78 -4.70 -11.04 -8.76
CA GLN A 78 -4.40 -11.71 -7.51
C GLN A 78 -2.97 -12.28 -7.48
N PHE A 79 -2.49 -12.84 -8.58
CA PHE A 79 -1.11 -13.37 -8.66
C PHE A 79 -0.07 -12.28 -8.44
N LEU A 80 -0.29 -11.09 -9.00
CA LEU A 80 0.60 -9.95 -8.79
C LEU A 80 0.43 -9.31 -7.40
N LEU A 81 -0.76 -9.35 -6.82
CA LEU A 81 -1.00 -8.93 -5.43
C LEU A 81 -0.22 -9.81 -4.45
N ASP A 82 -0.17 -11.10 -4.71
CA ASP A 82 0.44 -12.10 -3.84
C ASP A 82 1.97 -12.22 -4.03
N SER A 83 2.55 -11.58 -5.04
CA SER A 83 3.99 -11.59 -5.26
C SER A 83 4.76 -10.82 -4.20
N ASP A 84 6.03 -11.18 -4.00
CA ASP A 84 6.97 -10.44 -3.19
C ASP A 84 7.23 -9.05 -3.76
N LYS A 85 7.70 -8.13 -2.91
CA LYS A 85 7.95 -6.73 -3.26
C LYS A 85 9.35 -6.32 -2.81
N GLY A 86 9.96 -5.41 -3.59
CA GLY A 86 11.19 -4.72 -3.22
C GLY A 86 10.93 -3.22 -3.08
N TYR A 87 11.52 -2.62 -2.08
CA TYR A 87 11.39 -1.21 -1.78
C TYR A 87 12.75 -0.60 -1.46
N ARG A 88 12.97 0.62 -1.93
CA ARG A 88 14.00 1.53 -1.39
C ARG A 88 13.32 2.63 -0.61
N SER A 89 13.84 2.94 0.56
CA SER A 89 13.28 3.96 1.43
C SER A 89 14.37 4.65 2.22
N THR A 90 14.15 5.93 2.55
CA THR A 90 14.93 6.66 3.53
C THR A 90 14.11 6.74 4.81
N PHE A 91 14.66 6.26 5.93
CA PHE A 91 14.07 6.39 7.25
C PHE A 91 14.69 7.56 8.00
N SER A 92 13.83 8.40 8.60
CA SER A 92 14.25 9.51 9.45
C SER A 92 14.24 9.05 10.91
N LEU A 93 15.42 8.75 11.44
CA LEU A 93 15.57 8.30 12.82
C LEU A 93 15.57 9.49 13.78
N GLY A 94 14.90 9.34 14.91
CA GLY A 94 14.74 10.40 15.90
C GLY A 94 13.44 11.20 15.77
N VAL A 95 12.62 10.96 14.73
CA VAL A 95 11.31 11.58 14.56
C VAL A 95 10.25 10.51 14.42
N ARG A 96 9.18 10.61 15.16
CA ARG A 96 8.00 9.78 15.03
C ARG A 96 6.82 10.63 14.61
N THR A 97 6.11 10.19 13.57
CA THR A 97 4.87 10.83 13.08
C THR A 97 3.67 9.92 13.30
N GLU A 98 2.46 10.48 13.31
CA GLU A 98 1.22 9.69 13.45
C GLU A 98 1.04 8.65 12.34
N SER A 99 1.36 9.02 11.10
CA SER A 99 1.20 8.14 9.94
C SER A 99 2.38 7.17 9.75
N GLY A 100 3.53 7.45 10.37
CA GLY A 100 4.81 6.78 10.14
C GLY A 100 5.46 7.16 8.81
N ASP A 101 5.02 8.25 8.18
CA ASP A 101 5.65 8.85 6.99
C ASP A 101 5.87 10.36 7.21
N CYS A 102 6.57 11.02 6.30
CA CYS A 102 6.97 12.42 6.47
C CYS A 102 5.82 13.43 6.27
N ASP A 103 4.62 13.01 5.86
CA ASP A 103 3.43 13.86 5.75
C ASP A 103 2.60 13.89 7.05
N GLY A 104 2.87 12.99 8.01
CA GLY A 104 2.14 12.92 9.27
C GLY A 104 2.58 14.01 10.26
N GLU A 105 1.67 14.38 11.17
CA GLU A 105 2.02 15.27 12.28
C GLU A 105 3.08 14.61 13.18
N GLU A 106 4.06 15.40 13.60
CA GLU A 106 5.12 14.94 14.49
C GLU A 106 4.56 14.66 15.90
N VAL A 107 4.75 13.44 16.37
CA VAL A 107 4.28 12.99 17.69
C VAL A 107 5.41 13.12 18.74
N SER A 108 6.64 12.81 18.33
CA SER A 108 7.79 12.89 19.21
C SER A 108 9.08 13.08 18.41
N ARG A 109 10.06 13.72 19.08
CA ARG A 109 11.42 13.93 18.57
C ARG A 109 12.43 13.62 19.66
N VAL A 110 13.47 12.90 19.28
CA VAL A 110 14.64 12.60 20.11
C VAL A 110 15.90 12.83 19.28
N ASP A 111 17.00 13.18 19.95
CA ASP A 111 18.29 13.34 19.28
C ASP A 111 18.86 11.97 18.89
N ALA A 112 19.03 11.76 17.59
CA ALA A 112 19.57 10.55 17.00
C ALA A 112 21.08 10.64 16.68
N SER A 113 21.75 11.75 16.99
CA SER A 113 23.16 11.96 16.63
C SER A 113 24.12 10.95 17.28
N GLY A 114 23.72 10.36 18.40
CA GLY A 114 24.50 9.34 19.12
C GLY A 114 24.31 7.91 18.65
N ILE A 115 23.44 7.68 17.63
CA ILE A 115 23.19 6.32 17.12
C ILE A 115 24.38 5.87 16.26
N SER A 116 24.88 4.66 16.53
CA SER A 116 25.94 4.05 15.74
C SER A 116 25.38 3.10 14.67
N LEU A 117 26.14 2.90 13.59
CA LEU A 117 25.81 1.93 12.57
C LEU A 117 25.72 0.49 13.12
N GLU A 118 26.49 0.17 14.15
CA GLU A 118 26.44 -1.13 14.82
C GLU A 118 25.08 -1.34 15.52
N GLN A 119 24.57 -0.33 16.22
CA GLN A 119 23.23 -0.39 16.83
C GLN A 119 22.13 -0.55 15.78
N ILE A 120 22.24 0.16 14.66
CA ILE A 120 21.29 0.03 13.53
C ILE A 120 21.35 -1.39 12.96
N ASN A 121 22.53 -1.94 12.67
CA ASN A 121 22.67 -3.31 12.16
C ASN A 121 22.01 -4.32 13.12
N LYS A 122 22.26 -4.19 14.42
CA LYS A 122 21.63 -5.06 15.42
C LYS A 122 20.11 -4.93 15.44
N ALA A 123 19.56 -3.74 15.26
CA ALA A 123 18.13 -3.53 15.17
C ALA A 123 17.54 -4.16 13.89
N VAL A 124 18.20 -3.95 12.75
CA VAL A 124 17.79 -4.50 11.43
C VAL A 124 17.73 -6.03 11.46
N GLU A 125 18.64 -6.70 12.15
CA GLU A 125 18.61 -8.17 12.28
C GLU A 125 17.31 -8.67 12.91
N THR A 126 16.67 -7.91 13.79
CA THR A 126 15.40 -8.29 14.42
C THR A 126 14.21 -8.24 13.46
N PHE A 127 14.35 -7.56 12.32
CA PHE A 127 13.31 -7.47 11.28
C PHE A 127 13.47 -8.51 10.17
N ARG A 128 14.56 -9.29 10.14
CA ARG A 128 14.77 -10.32 9.11
C ARG A 128 14.00 -11.60 9.40
N GLY A 129 13.56 -12.27 8.34
CA GLY A 129 12.79 -13.52 8.43
C GLY A 129 11.31 -13.30 8.68
N GLU A 130 10.67 -14.25 9.32
CA GLU A 130 9.24 -14.18 9.66
C GLU A 130 9.04 -13.37 10.93
N ILE A 131 8.25 -12.30 10.82
CA ILE A 131 7.93 -11.40 11.94
C ILE A 131 6.43 -11.14 11.99
N GLN A 132 5.97 -10.65 13.15
CA GLN A 132 4.60 -10.18 13.36
C GLN A 132 4.58 -8.66 13.24
N GLN A 133 3.77 -8.14 12.33
CA GLN A 133 3.61 -6.71 12.12
C GLN A 133 2.16 -6.28 12.38
N ILE A 134 1.96 -5.27 13.23
CA ILE A 134 0.66 -4.61 13.40
C ILE A 134 0.53 -3.55 12.29
N PRO A 135 -0.48 -3.67 11.42
CA PRO A 135 -0.67 -2.69 10.35
C PRO A 135 -0.93 -1.28 10.88
N SER A 136 -0.43 -0.26 10.16
CA SER A 136 -0.70 1.14 10.49
C SER A 136 -2.20 1.45 10.43
N MET A 137 -2.68 2.35 11.31
CA MET A 137 -4.01 2.97 11.19
C MET A 137 -4.17 3.73 9.88
N TYR A 138 -3.09 4.29 9.34
CA TYR A 138 -3.07 4.98 8.05
C TYR A 138 -2.94 3.99 6.88
N SER A 139 -3.82 2.97 6.86
CA SER A 139 -3.86 1.93 5.83
C SER A 139 -5.22 1.81 5.17
N ALA A 140 -5.26 1.16 4.00
CA ALA A 140 -6.50 0.86 3.27
C ALA A 140 -7.26 -0.37 3.80
N LEU A 141 -6.76 -1.03 4.85
CA LEU A 141 -7.47 -2.11 5.53
C LEU A 141 -8.81 -1.62 6.04
N LYS A 142 -9.80 -2.52 6.05
CA LYS A 142 -11.16 -2.14 6.47
C LYS A 142 -11.47 -2.73 7.84
N HIS A 143 -12.05 -1.88 8.69
CA HIS A 143 -12.72 -2.27 9.93
C HIS A 143 -14.20 -1.93 9.79
N ASN A 144 -15.09 -2.92 9.93
CA ASN A 144 -16.55 -2.76 9.75
C ASN A 144 -16.93 -2.08 8.42
N GLY A 145 -16.23 -2.43 7.32
CA GLY A 145 -16.47 -1.88 5.99
C GLY A 145 -15.84 -0.52 5.70
N GLN A 146 -15.31 0.17 6.73
CA GLN A 146 -14.66 1.48 6.60
C GLN A 146 -13.13 1.35 6.60
N PRO A 147 -12.40 2.03 5.67
CA PRO A 147 -10.94 2.01 5.67
C PRO A 147 -10.35 2.62 6.94
N LEU A 148 -9.28 2.01 7.49
CA LEU A 148 -8.63 2.46 8.72
C LEU A 148 -8.13 3.90 8.64
N TYR A 149 -7.56 4.34 7.52
CA TYR A 149 -7.08 5.71 7.37
C TYR A 149 -8.19 6.78 7.54
N LYS A 150 -9.47 6.42 7.27
CA LYS A 150 -10.60 7.34 7.50
C LYS A 150 -10.94 7.44 8.99
N LEU A 151 -10.80 6.35 9.72
CA LEU A 151 -10.98 6.33 11.19
C LEU A 151 -9.84 7.10 11.86
N ALA A 152 -8.59 6.86 11.43
CA ALA A 152 -7.41 7.59 11.94
C ALA A 152 -7.58 9.11 11.81
N ARG A 153 -8.02 9.61 10.65
CA ARG A 153 -8.29 11.05 10.44
C ARG A 153 -9.42 11.62 11.29
N GLN A 154 -10.23 10.78 11.90
CA GLN A 154 -11.27 11.16 12.87
C GLN A 154 -10.81 11.04 14.32
N GLY A 155 -9.52 10.70 14.53
CA GLY A 155 -8.96 10.43 15.86
C GLY A 155 -9.45 9.12 16.48
N ILE A 156 -10.06 8.24 15.67
CA ILE A 156 -10.58 6.94 16.12
C ILE A 156 -9.49 5.89 15.93
N GLU A 157 -9.02 5.31 17.01
CA GLU A 157 -8.12 4.17 17.00
C GLU A 157 -8.91 2.87 17.21
N VAL A 158 -8.57 1.82 16.45
CA VAL A 158 -9.15 0.48 16.57
C VAL A 158 -8.07 -0.55 16.74
N GLU A 159 -8.38 -1.61 17.46
CA GLU A 159 -7.49 -2.75 17.60
C GLU A 159 -7.25 -3.43 16.23
N ARG A 160 -6.01 -3.76 15.97
CA ARG A 160 -5.58 -4.38 14.72
C ARG A 160 -4.79 -5.64 15.06
N PRO A 161 -5.22 -6.80 14.56
CA PRO A 161 -4.46 -8.02 14.78
C PRO A 161 -3.10 -7.94 14.08
N ALA A 162 -2.06 -8.40 14.75
CA ALA A 162 -0.76 -8.61 14.14
C ALA A 162 -0.87 -9.61 12.98
N ARG A 163 -0.05 -9.43 11.96
CA ARG A 163 -0.02 -10.27 10.75
C ARG A 163 1.38 -10.79 10.52
N ALA A 164 1.48 -12.06 10.21
CA ALA A 164 2.75 -12.64 9.79
C ALA A 164 3.16 -12.05 8.43
N ILE A 165 4.37 -11.57 8.37
CA ILE A 165 5.05 -11.12 7.16
C ILE A 165 6.46 -11.73 7.14
N THR A 166 7.07 -11.78 5.96
CA THR A 166 8.45 -12.21 5.82
C THR A 166 9.29 -11.11 5.21
N VAL A 167 10.37 -10.75 5.86
CA VAL A 167 11.41 -9.89 5.30
C VAL A 167 12.54 -10.79 4.82
N TYR A 168 12.65 -10.95 3.51
CA TYR A 168 13.63 -11.84 2.89
C TYR A 168 15.02 -11.25 2.89
N ASP A 169 15.09 -9.91 2.73
CA ASP A 169 16.32 -9.16 2.73
C ASP A 169 16.08 -7.75 3.25
N TYR A 170 17.06 -7.23 3.99
CA TYR A 170 17.03 -5.87 4.53
C TYR A 170 18.46 -5.36 4.49
N GLN A 171 18.78 -4.51 3.54
CA GLN A 171 20.10 -3.95 3.32
C GLN A 171 20.15 -2.49 3.73
N ILE A 172 21.15 -2.10 4.48
CA ILE A 172 21.50 -0.71 4.73
C ILE A 172 22.35 -0.25 3.54
N LEU A 173 21.89 0.78 2.84
CA LEU A 173 22.59 1.36 1.70
C LEU A 173 23.48 2.52 2.11
N ASP A 174 22.98 3.38 3.01
CA ASP A 174 23.71 4.54 3.51
C ASP A 174 23.16 4.94 4.87
N PHE A 175 24.03 5.53 5.70
CA PHE A 175 23.66 6.08 7.01
C PHE A 175 24.29 7.44 7.21
N ARG A 176 23.48 8.45 7.46
CA ARG A 176 23.86 9.83 7.67
C ARG A 176 23.51 10.25 9.09
N PRO A 177 24.47 10.18 10.05
CA PRO A 177 24.23 10.56 11.44
C PRO A 177 23.99 12.08 11.55
N CYS A 178 22.93 12.44 12.24
CA CYS A 178 22.53 13.81 12.53
C CYS A 178 21.52 13.79 13.69
N VAL A 179 21.10 14.98 14.18
CA VAL A 179 20.01 15.10 15.17
C VAL A 179 18.75 14.37 14.69
N VAL A 180 18.43 14.46 13.39
CA VAL A 180 17.49 13.57 12.70
C VAL A 180 18.32 12.78 11.71
N ALA A 181 18.74 11.59 12.10
CA ALA A 181 19.60 10.78 11.25
C ALA A 181 18.79 10.15 10.10
N GLU A 182 19.44 9.99 8.95
CA GLU A 182 18.82 9.36 7.78
C GLU A 182 19.44 8.00 7.49
N LEU A 183 18.60 7.02 7.25
CA LEU A 183 19.00 5.66 6.94
C LEU A 183 18.37 5.24 5.60
N ASP A 184 19.20 5.09 4.56
CA ASP A 184 18.75 4.55 3.28
C ASP A 184 18.80 3.03 3.32
N VAL A 185 17.69 2.42 2.95
CA VAL A 185 17.54 0.96 3.00
C VAL A 185 16.95 0.41 1.71
N GLU A 186 17.28 -0.85 1.42
CA GLU A 186 16.58 -1.67 0.45
C GLU A 186 15.98 -2.88 1.18
N VAL A 187 14.68 -3.10 1.01
CA VAL A 187 13.94 -4.16 1.70
C VAL A 187 13.23 -5.02 0.67
N ARG A 188 13.43 -6.34 0.72
CA ARG A 188 12.65 -7.32 -0.03
C ARG A 188 11.77 -8.09 0.95
N CYS A 189 10.45 -8.11 0.70
CA CYS A 189 9.49 -8.65 1.66
C CYS A 189 8.27 -9.28 0.98
N SER A 190 7.52 -10.05 1.77
CA SER A 190 6.26 -10.65 1.36
C SER A 190 5.17 -9.60 1.15
N LYS A 191 4.09 -10.01 0.48
CA LYS A 191 2.89 -9.18 0.35
C LYS A 191 2.38 -8.66 1.69
N GLY A 192 1.79 -7.47 1.68
CA GLY A 192 1.11 -6.88 2.84
C GLY A 192 2.03 -6.25 3.88
N THR A 193 3.34 -6.25 3.66
CA THR A 193 4.30 -5.57 4.52
C THR A 193 4.16 -4.05 4.41
N TYR A 194 4.11 -3.39 5.56
CA TYR A 194 4.13 -1.93 5.66
C TYR A 194 5.55 -1.47 5.97
N ILE A 195 6.20 -0.87 4.97
CA ILE A 195 7.60 -0.38 5.09
C ILE A 195 7.70 0.69 6.19
N ARG A 196 6.70 1.53 6.34
CA ARG A 196 6.60 2.54 7.42
C ARG A 196 6.62 1.95 8.84
N CYS A 197 6.32 0.68 8.99
CA CYS A 197 6.37 -0.01 10.28
C CYS A 197 7.69 -0.77 10.51
N LEU A 198 8.67 -0.61 9.62
CA LEU A 198 10.04 -1.15 9.74
C LEU A 198 11.06 -0.04 10.07
N ALA A 199 10.60 1.22 10.12
CA ALA A 199 11.38 2.40 10.43
C ALA A 199 11.54 2.61 11.94
#